data_2ffca1ef411d9e550345f4062759955a
#
_entry.id   2ffca1ef411d9e550345f4062759955a
#
_cell.length_a   1.000
_cell.length_b   1.000
_cell.length_c   1.000
_cell.angle_alpha   90.00
_cell.angle_beta   90.00
_cell.angle_gamma   90.00
#
_symmetry.space_group_name_H-M   'P 1'
#
loop_
_entity.id
_entity.type
_entity.pdbx_description
1 polymer ?
#
loop_
_entity_poly.entity_id
_entity_poly.type
_entity_poly.pdbx_seq_one_letter_code
_entity_poly.pdbx_strand_id
1 'polypeptide(L)'
;VGLLDGKRVLITGVLTKDSLAFAVADLAQREGAELVLTGAGRGLSLTQRTARKLSADLDVLEFDVMEDRHTEAVAAALADKWDRIDGALHAIAFAPETALGGNFLNTQWDDIAVAMRISAWSLRALADAVTPLMTEGGSIVGLDFDAQVAWPGYDWMGVCKAALESTSRYLARDLGPRNIRCNLVAAGPVRTLAARSIPGFELFEDVWDGRAPLGWSVRDPEVVAKACVALLSDWFPATTGEILHVDGGYHAMGV
;
A
#
# COMPACT_ATOMS: atom_id res chain seq x y z
N VAL A 1 -25.33 3.54 5.96
CA VAL A 1 -24.15 3.23 6.78
C VAL A 1 -23.12 2.69 5.83
N GLY A 2 -22.00 3.38 5.71
CA GLY A 2 -20.90 2.95 4.83
C GLY A 2 -20.09 1.80 5.46
N LEU A 3 -19.25 1.14 4.65
CA LEU A 3 -18.42 0.00 5.11
C LEU A 3 -17.40 0.38 6.19
N LEU A 4 -16.99 1.65 6.22
CA LEU A 4 -16.00 2.19 7.15
C LEU A 4 -16.60 3.27 8.08
N ASP A 5 -17.92 3.27 8.25
CA ASP A 5 -18.61 4.27 9.08
C ASP A 5 -18.05 4.30 10.51
N GLY A 6 -17.53 5.47 10.92
CA GLY A 6 -16.88 5.68 12.21
C GLY A 6 -15.51 5.03 12.40
N LYS A 7 -14.93 4.43 11.35
CA LYS A 7 -13.55 3.89 11.37
C LYS A 7 -12.53 5.01 11.19
N ARG A 8 -11.41 4.92 11.90
CA ARG A 8 -10.26 5.83 11.85
C ARG A 8 -9.12 5.15 11.15
N VAL A 9 -8.70 5.69 10.02
CA VAL A 9 -7.75 5.01 9.11
C VAL A 9 -6.58 5.92 8.76
N LEU A 10 -5.36 5.41 8.92
CA LEU A 10 -4.14 6.04 8.42
C LEU A 10 -3.88 5.57 6.99
N ILE A 11 -3.69 6.50 6.06
CA ILE A 11 -3.38 6.17 4.66
C ILE A 11 -2.04 6.77 4.25
N THR A 12 -1.13 5.91 3.79
CA THR A 12 0.16 6.32 3.24
C THR A 12 0.11 6.39 1.71
N GLY A 13 1.05 7.11 1.08
CA GLY A 13 1.26 7.06 -0.37
C GLY A 13 0.32 7.89 -1.25
N VAL A 14 -0.45 8.84 -0.69
CA VAL A 14 -1.34 9.73 -1.45
C VAL A 14 -0.53 10.86 -2.09
N LEU A 15 0.25 10.55 -3.14
CA LEU A 15 1.12 11.55 -3.80
C LEU A 15 0.37 12.40 -4.82
N THR A 16 -0.44 11.79 -5.66
CA THR A 16 -1.23 12.45 -6.72
C THR A 16 -2.63 11.86 -6.77
N LYS A 17 -3.55 12.54 -7.47
CA LYS A 17 -4.91 12.00 -7.69
C LYS A 17 -4.92 10.66 -8.46
N ASP A 18 -3.85 10.36 -9.19
CA ASP A 18 -3.75 9.13 -9.97
C ASP A 18 -3.12 7.98 -9.15
N SER A 19 -2.72 8.22 -7.87
CA SER A 19 -2.22 7.14 -7.00
C SER A 19 -3.34 6.22 -6.53
N LEU A 20 -3.05 4.91 -6.42
CA LEU A 20 -3.99 3.95 -5.84
C LEU A 20 -4.45 4.37 -4.45
N ALA A 21 -3.52 4.88 -3.64
CA ALA A 21 -3.82 5.36 -2.28
C ALA A 21 -4.82 6.54 -2.28
N PHE A 22 -4.83 7.40 -3.31
CA PHE A 22 -5.84 8.44 -3.43
C PHE A 22 -7.23 7.84 -3.67
N ALA A 23 -7.34 6.88 -4.57
CA ALA A 23 -8.62 6.20 -4.82
C ALA A 23 -9.14 5.47 -3.57
N VAL A 24 -8.23 4.85 -2.78
CA VAL A 24 -8.60 4.25 -1.50
C VAL A 24 -9.06 5.31 -0.50
N ALA A 25 -8.35 6.43 -0.38
CA ALA A 25 -8.71 7.51 0.53
C ALA A 25 -10.07 8.14 0.18
N ASP A 26 -10.32 8.41 -1.10
CA ASP A 26 -11.58 8.95 -1.58
C ASP A 26 -12.74 7.99 -1.31
N LEU A 27 -12.56 6.69 -1.63
CA LEU A 27 -13.59 5.69 -1.35
C LEU A 27 -13.81 5.50 0.16
N ALA A 28 -12.73 5.44 0.95
CA ALA A 28 -12.83 5.29 2.39
C ALA A 28 -13.63 6.43 3.06
N GLN A 29 -13.42 7.69 2.61
CA GLN A 29 -14.24 8.82 3.07
C GLN A 29 -15.71 8.69 2.66
N ARG A 30 -15.98 8.27 1.43
CA ARG A 30 -17.36 8.03 0.96
C ARG A 30 -18.06 6.92 1.76
N GLU A 31 -17.27 5.96 2.25
CA GLU A 31 -17.74 4.86 3.12
C GLU A 31 -17.73 5.22 4.62
N GLY A 32 -17.49 6.48 4.99
CA GLY A 32 -17.66 7.01 6.33
C GLY A 32 -16.42 6.99 7.22
N ALA A 33 -15.23 6.73 6.69
CA ALA A 33 -13.99 6.76 7.46
C ALA A 33 -13.52 8.18 7.78
N GLU A 34 -12.97 8.37 8.99
CA GLU A 34 -12.08 9.47 9.32
C GLU A 34 -10.66 9.13 8.92
N LEU A 35 -9.95 10.05 8.25
CA LEU A 35 -8.63 9.79 7.71
C LEU A 35 -7.55 10.71 8.28
N VAL A 36 -6.35 10.16 8.39
CA VAL A 36 -5.08 10.87 8.45
C VAL A 36 -4.21 10.35 7.30
N LEU A 37 -3.49 11.23 6.63
CA LEU A 37 -2.59 10.87 5.55
C LEU A 37 -1.14 11.02 6.00
N THR A 38 -0.22 10.35 5.28
CA THR A 38 1.21 10.58 5.48
C THR A 38 1.94 10.84 4.18
N GLY A 39 3.04 11.58 4.28
CA GLY A 39 3.99 11.81 3.19
C GLY A 39 5.41 11.90 3.72
N ALA A 40 6.41 11.82 2.84
CA ALA A 40 7.81 11.89 3.22
C ALA A 40 8.60 12.84 2.30
N GLY A 41 9.53 13.58 2.85
CA GLY A 41 10.44 14.45 2.11
C GLY A 41 9.71 15.33 1.06
N ARG A 42 10.13 15.27 -0.20
CA ARG A 42 9.47 16.01 -1.29
C ARG A 42 8.01 15.56 -1.53
N GLY A 43 7.68 14.32 -1.21
CA GLY A 43 6.32 13.76 -1.30
C GLY A 43 5.37 14.40 -0.30
N LEU A 44 5.83 14.89 0.86
CA LEU A 44 4.98 15.50 1.87
C LEU A 44 4.17 16.69 1.31
N SER A 45 4.82 17.62 0.62
CA SER A 45 4.14 18.77 0.01
C SER A 45 3.18 18.38 -1.13
N LEU A 46 3.47 17.28 -1.84
CA LEU A 46 2.57 16.73 -2.84
C LEU A 46 1.33 16.13 -2.18
N THR A 47 1.51 15.36 -1.12
CA THR A 47 0.41 14.77 -0.33
C THR A 47 -0.48 15.87 0.25
N GLN A 48 0.09 16.91 0.88
CA GLN A 48 -0.66 18.06 1.41
C GLN A 48 -1.52 18.76 0.34
N ARG A 49 -0.97 18.92 -0.87
CA ARG A 49 -1.70 19.51 -2.00
C ARG A 49 -2.79 18.58 -2.54
N THR A 50 -2.52 17.30 -2.58
CA THR A 50 -3.45 16.28 -3.07
C THR A 50 -4.58 16.04 -2.08
N ALA A 51 -4.31 16.09 -0.77
CA ALA A 51 -5.31 15.98 0.30
C ALA A 51 -6.47 16.98 0.15
N ARG A 52 -6.17 18.19 -0.33
CA ARG A 52 -7.20 19.24 -0.58
C ARG A 52 -8.23 18.88 -1.66
N LYS A 53 -8.02 17.77 -2.38
CA LYS A 53 -8.98 17.26 -3.39
C LYS A 53 -9.91 16.20 -2.83
N LEU A 54 -9.69 15.77 -1.60
CA LEU A 54 -10.57 14.89 -0.86
C LEU A 54 -11.70 15.71 -0.21
N SER A 55 -12.75 15.03 0.23
CA SER A 55 -14.00 15.68 0.68
C SER A 55 -13.91 16.32 2.07
N ALA A 56 -12.87 16.02 2.84
CA ALA A 56 -12.64 16.59 4.17
C ALA A 56 -11.26 17.25 4.25
N ASP A 57 -11.11 18.20 5.17
CA ASP A 57 -9.80 18.74 5.54
C ASP A 57 -9.05 17.68 6.38
N LEU A 58 -7.89 17.25 5.90
CA LEU A 58 -7.16 16.11 6.44
C LEU A 58 -5.80 16.52 6.96
N ASP A 59 -5.45 15.98 8.13
CA ASP A 59 -4.08 16.06 8.63
C ASP A 59 -3.16 15.22 7.76
N VAL A 60 -1.97 15.76 7.46
CA VAL A 60 -0.90 15.09 6.73
C VAL A 60 0.36 15.10 7.59
N LEU A 61 0.71 13.93 8.11
CA LEU A 61 1.88 13.73 8.95
C LEU A 61 3.10 13.39 8.11
N GLU A 62 4.29 13.76 8.59
CA GLU A 62 5.54 13.30 7.98
C GLU A 62 5.87 11.89 8.45
N PHE A 63 6.04 10.97 7.48
CA PHE A 63 6.42 9.58 7.74
C PHE A 63 7.44 9.13 6.71
N ASP A 64 8.70 9.44 6.97
CA ASP A 64 9.84 8.91 6.21
C ASP A 64 10.35 7.65 6.91
N VAL A 65 10.20 6.52 6.26
CA VAL A 65 10.62 5.21 6.79
C VAL A 65 12.16 5.02 6.82
N MET A 66 12.90 5.97 6.27
CA MET A 66 14.34 6.06 6.43
C MET A 66 14.76 6.70 7.77
N GLU A 67 13.83 7.37 8.47
CA GLU A 67 14.03 8.07 9.73
C GLU A 67 13.26 7.37 10.86
N ASP A 68 13.93 6.60 11.71
CA ASP A 68 13.28 5.78 12.77
C ASP A 68 12.41 6.63 13.71
N ARG A 69 12.82 7.88 14.00
CA ARG A 69 12.07 8.84 14.83
C ARG A 69 10.67 9.18 14.28
N HIS A 70 10.45 9.04 12.97
CA HIS A 70 9.14 9.35 12.37
C HIS A 70 8.07 8.32 12.75
N THR A 71 8.45 7.07 13.00
CA THR A 71 7.52 6.05 13.50
C THR A 71 6.92 6.46 14.86
N GLU A 72 7.76 6.89 15.79
CA GLU A 72 7.33 7.36 17.10
C GLU A 72 6.52 8.67 17.02
N ALA A 73 6.95 9.61 16.15
CA ALA A 73 6.27 10.88 15.96
C ALA A 73 4.84 10.69 15.38
N VAL A 74 4.68 9.77 14.42
CA VAL A 74 3.37 9.43 13.86
C VAL A 74 2.50 8.78 14.91
N ALA A 75 3.01 7.82 15.68
CA ALA A 75 2.26 7.18 16.77
C ALA A 75 1.78 8.21 17.80
N ALA A 76 2.64 9.15 18.22
CA ALA A 76 2.27 10.22 19.15
C ALA A 76 1.20 11.15 18.56
N ALA A 77 1.36 11.61 17.32
CA ALA A 77 0.39 12.50 16.67
C ALA A 77 -0.98 11.83 16.48
N LEU A 78 -1.00 10.53 16.18
CA LEU A 78 -2.26 9.76 16.11
C LEU A 78 -2.92 9.62 17.49
N ALA A 79 -2.13 9.39 18.56
CA ALA A 79 -2.63 9.30 19.92
C ALA A 79 -3.20 10.64 20.44
N ASP A 80 -2.61 11.76 20.02
CA ASP A 80 -3.13 13.09 20.34
C ASP A 80 -4.45 13.40 19.63
N LYS A 81 -4.66 12.82 18.44
CA LYS A 81 -5.86 13.06 17.62
C LYS A 81 -6.99 12.07 17.94
N TRP A 82 -6.66 10.80 18.13
CA TRP A 82 -7.61 9.70 18.27
C TRP A 82 -7.29 8.84 19.48
N ASP A 83 -8.32 8.38 20.17
CA ASP A 83 -8.21 7.40 21.27
C ASP A 83 -7.93 5.96 20.77
N ARG A 84 -8.26 5.69 19.50
CA ARG A 84 -7.95 4.42 18.81
C ARG A 84 -7.79 4.64 17.32
N ILE A 85 -7.23 3.64 16.65
CA ILE A 85 -7.18 3.52 15.19
C ILE A 85 -7.74 2.16 14.77
N ASP A 86 -8.52 2.12 13.69
CA ASP A 86 -9.19 0.90 13.23
C ASP A 86 -8.51 0.28 12.01
N GLY A 87 -7.74 1.07 11.24
CA GLY A 87 -7.09 0.59 10.05
C GLY A 87 -5.89 1.39 9.58
N ALA A 88 -5.06 0.77 8.76
CA ALA A 88 -3.98 1.45 8.06
C ALA A 88 -3.77 0.89 6.66
N LEU A 89 -3.52 1.78 5.67
CA LEU A 89 -3.11 1.42 4.33
C LEU A 89 -1.62 1.68 4.14
N HIS A 90 -0.87 0.66 3.80
CA HIS A 90 0.51 0.73 3.35
C HIS A 90 0.56 0.83 1.82
N ALA A 91 0.95 2.00 1.30
CA ALA A 91 1.14 2.25 -0.12
C ALA A 91 2.49 2.96 -0.35
N ILE A 92 3.53 2.44 0.29
CA ILE A 92 4.90 2.94 0.22
C ILE A 92 5.74 1.96 -0.58
N ALA A 93 6.38 2.43 -1.64
CA ALA A 93 7.38 1.66 -2.38
C ALA A 93 8.31 2.63 -3.12
N PHE A 94 9.58 2.27 -3.17
CA PHE A 94 10.61 2.96 -3.94
C PHE A 94 11.78 2.02 -4.19
N ALA A 95 12.35 2.12 -5.39
CA ALA A 95 13.65 1.56 -5.71
C ALA A 95 14.45 2.59 -6.53
N PRO A 96 15.77 2.73 -6.30
CA PRO A 96 16.65 3.46 -7.21
C PRO A 96 16.54 2.93 -8.65
N GLU A 97 16.74 3.78 -9.65
CA GLU A 97 16.71 3.37 -11.07
C GLU A 97 17.71 2.23 -11.38
N THR A 98 18.84 2.21 -10.69
CA THR A 98 19.85 1.15 -10.75
C THR A 98 19.34 -0.22 -10.32
N ALA A 99 18.25 -0.29 -9.57
CA ALA A 99 17.64 -1.51 -9.07
C ALA A 99 16.44 -1.99 -9.92
N LEU A 100 16.22 -1.37 -11.09
CA LEU A 100 15.14 -1.64 -12.04
C LEU A 100 15.69 -1.73 -13.47
N GLY A 101 14.84 -2.08 -14.44
CA GLY A 101 15.12 -1.93 -15.86
C GLY A 101 16.11 -2.95 -16.45
N GLY A 102 16.24 -4.14 -15.87
CA GLY A 102 17.14 -5.20 -16.33
C GLY A 102 18.54 -5.15 -15.68
N ASN A 103 18.68 -4.42 -14.59
CA ASN A 103 19.96 -4.24 -13.88
C ASN A 103 20.20 -5.25 -12.73
N PHE A 104 19.39 -6.27 -12.60
CA PHE A 104 19.36 -7.16 -11.43
C PHE A 104 20.75 -7.62 -10.96
N LEU A 105 21.62 -8.07 -11.86
CA LEU A 105 22.95 -8.58 -11.53
C LEU A 105 23.99 -7.46 -11.28
N ASN A 106 23.70 -6.21 -11.65
CA ASN A 106 24.65 -5.10 -11.57
C ASN A 106 24.35 -4.13 -10.42
N THR A 107 23.20 -4.27 -9.77
CA THR A 107 22.77 -3.39 -8.68
C THR A 107 23.69 -3.53 -7.46
N GLN A 108 24.13 -2.42 -6.91
CA GLN A 108 24.97 -2.40 -5.71
C GLN A 108 24.11 -2.59 -4.46
N TRP A 109 24.72 -3.16 -3.40
CA TRP A 109 24.03 -3.48 -2.16
C TRP A 109 23.35 -2.27 -1.52
N ASP A 110 23.96 -1.09 -1.55
CA ASP A 110 23.41 0.11 -0.95
C ASP A 110 22.06 0.51 -1.58
N ASP A 111 21.92 0.38 -2.91
CA ASP A 111 20.68 0.62 -3.62
C ASP A 111 19.62 -0.45 -3.30
N ILE A 112 20.06 -1.71 -3.18
CA ILE A 112 19.18 -2.82 -2.75
C ILE A 112 18.67 -2.56 -1.33
N ALA A 113 19.55 -2.15 -0.41
CA ALA A 113 19.19 -1.87 0.98
C ALA A 113 18.16 -0.75 1.09
N VAL A 114 18.30 0.32 0.30
CA VAL A 114 17.31 1.40 0.21
C VAL A 114 15.97 0.87 -0.30
N ALA A 115 15.97 0.11 -1.39
CA ALA A 115 14.74 -0.48 -1.93
C ALA A 115 14.05 -1.40 -0.91
N MET A 116 14.78 -2.28 -0.25
CA MET A 116 14.28 -3.20 0.78
C MET A 116 13.70 -2.45 1.98
N ARG A 117 14.39 -1.43 2.48
CA ARG A 117 13.92 -0.64 3.61
C ARG A 117 12.61 0.08 3.28
N ILE A 118 12.55 0.74 2.13
CA ILE A 118 11.37 1.54 1.76
C ILE A 118 10.22 0.65 1.28
N SER A 119 10.47 -0.45 0.57
CA SER A 119 9.40 -1.20 -0.10
C SER A 119 8.95 -2.47 0.63
N ALA A 120 9.70 -2.95 1.62
CA ALA A 120 9.34 -4.15 2.37
C ALA A 120 9.28 -3.89 3.89
N TRP A 121 10.40 -3.43 4.49
CA TRP A 121 10.47 -3.20 5.93
C TRP A 121 9.51 -2.11 6.40
N SER A 122 9.18 -1.15 5.56
CA SER A 122 8.25 -0.06 5.85
C SER A 122 6.84 -0.53 6.28
N LEU A 123 6.41 -1.73 5.86
CA LEU A 123 5.15 -2.32 6.36
C LEU A 123 5.24 -2.59 7.87
N ARG A 124 6.41 -3.09 8.33
CA ARG A 124 6.69 -3.28 9.75
C ARG A 124 6.73 -1.93 10.49
N ALA A 125 7.39 -0.92 9.93
CA ALA A 125 7.45 0.41 10.53
C ALA A 125 6.05 1.05 10.65
N LEU A 126 5.19 0.89 9.64
CA LEU A 126 3.79 1.32 9.72
C LEU A 126 3.04 0.58 10.83
N ALA A 127 3.20 -0.75 10.92
CA ALA A 127 2.58 -1.54 11.97
C ALA A 127 3.01 -1.06 13.37
N ASP A 128 4.30 -0.74 13.59
CA ASP A 128 4.79 -0.18 14.85
C ASP A 128 4.14 1.15 15.20
N ALA A 129 3.90 2.02 14.20
CA ALA A 129 3.27 3.31 14.43
C ALA A 129 1.78 3.19 14.82
N VAL A 130 1.04 2.20 14.29
CA VAL A 130 -0.42 2.15 14.45
C VAL A 130 -0.91 1.13 15.46
N THR A 131 -0.21 0.01 15.64
CA THR A 131 -0.70 -1.09 16.49
C THR A 131 -0.83 -0.76 17.97
N PRO A 132 -0.06 0.19 18.58
CA PRO A 132 -0.32 0.61 19.95
C PRO A 132 -1.73 1.19 20.15
N LEU A 133 -2.31 1.81 19.12
CA LEU A 133 -3.64 2.41 19.14
C LEU A 133 -4.75 1.48 18.62
N MET A 134 -4.42 0.31 18.09
CA MET A 134 -5.39 -0.72 17.68
C MET A 134 -5.83 -1.56 18.89
N THR A 135 -6.48 -0.90 19.86
CA THR A 135 -6.83 -1.50 21.16
C THR A 135 -8.02 -2.46 21.09
N GLU A 136 -8.86 -2.32 20.08
CA GLU A 136 -10.04 -3.17 19.83
C GLU A 136 -9.86 -4.08 18.59
N GLY A 137 -8.62 -4.33 18.19
CA GLY A 137 -8.29 -4.97 16.93
C GLY A 137 -8.18 -3.96 15.79
N GLY A 138 -8.09 -4.43 14.55
CA GLY A 138 -7.96 -3.55 13.38
C GLY A 138 -7.52 -4.28 12.12
N SER A 139 -7.26 -3.50 11.06
CA SER A 139 -6.82 -4.03 9.78
C SER A 139 -5.69 -3.22 9.18
N ILE A 140 -4.59 -3.90 8.84
CA ILE A 140 -3.49 -3.35 8.05
C ILE A 140 -3.61 -3.94 6.64
N VAL A 141 -3.68 -3.07 5.62
CA VAL A 141 -3.74 -3.48 4.23
C VAL A 141 -2.56 -2.89 3.48
N GLY A 142 -1.80 -3.72 2.76
CA GLY A 142 -0.68 -3.26 1.94
C GLY A 142 -0.98 -3.39 0.45
N LEU A 143 -0.50 -2.42 -0.37
CA LEU A 143 -0.52 -2.53 -1.82
C LEU A 143 0.69 -3.33 -2.29
N ASP A 144 0.42 -4.33 -3.09
CA ASP A 144 1.39 -5.26 -3.61
C ASP A 144 1.32 -5.36 -5.14
N PHE A 145 2.31 -6.04 -5.71
CA PHE A 145 2.32 -6.54 -7.08
C PHE A 145 2.82 -7.98 -7.01
N ASP A 146 2.11 -8.92 -7.61
CA ASP A 146 2.37 -10.35 -7.48
C ASP A 146 3.86 -10.69 -7.63
N ALA A 147 4.45 -11.28 -6.61
CA ALA A 147 5.87 -11.63 -6.55
C ALA A 147 6.14 -13.13 -6.77
N GLN A 148 5.16 -13.89 -7.25
CA GLN A 148 5.34 -15.33 -7.52
C GLN A 148 6.17 -15.60 -8.77
N VAL A 149 6.30 -14.61 -9.65
CA VAL A 149 7.06 -14.70 -10.90
C VAL A 149 8.02 -13.54 -11.06
N ALA A 150 9.03 -13.70 -11.92
CA ALA A 150 9.94 -12.63 -12.27
C ALA A 150 9.35 -11.77 -13.39
N TRP A 151 9.02 -10.53 -13.09
CA TRP A 151 8.49 -9.57 -14.04
C TRP A 151 9.60 -8.85 -14.80
N PRO A 152 9.49 -8.68 -16.13
CA PRO A 152 10.49 -7.96 -16.91
C PRO A 152 10.72 -6.53 -16.40
N GLY A 153 11.98 -6.16 -16.17
CA GLY A 153 12.36 -4.81 -15.73
C GLY A 153 11.97 -4.44 -14.28
N TYR A 154 11.37 -5.36 -13.54
CA TYR A 154 10.97 -5.12 -12.14
C TYR A 154 12.08 -5.44 -11.14
N ASP A 155 12.96 -6.36 -11.47
CA ASP A 155 14.22 -6.69 -10.81
C ASP A 155 14.14 -6.73 -9.26
N TRP A 156 14.92 -5.90 -8.57
CA TRP A 156 14.95 -5.87 -7.11
C TRP A 156 13.64 -5.40 -6.47
N MET A 157 12.78 -4.69 -7.19
CA MET A 157 11.44 -4.41 -6.68
C MET A 157 10.61 -5.70 -6.54
N GLY A 158 10.76 -6.67 -7.45
CA GLY A 158 10.12 -7.98 -7.32
C GLY A 158 10.58 -8.71 -6.05
N VAL A 159 11.87 -8.68 -5.73
CA VAL A 159 12.42 -9.23 -4.48
C VAL A 159 11.84 -8.49 -3.26
N CYS A 160 11.73 -7.15 -3.34
CA CYS A 160 11.12 -6.36 -2.27
C CYS A 160 9.64 -6.73 -2.07
N LYS A 161 8.90 -7.01 -3.15
CA LYS A 161 7.50 -7.46 -3.05
C LYS A 161 7.37 -8.84 -2.42
N ALA A 162 8.23 -9.80 -2.78
CA ALA A 162 8.29 -11.09 -2.11
C ALA A 162 8.62 -10.95 -0.60
N ALA A 163 9.51 -10.02 -0.24
CA ALA A 163 9.81 -9.71 1.14
C ALA A 163 8.63 -9.04 1.86
N LEU A 164 7.89 -8.14 1.18
CA LEU A 164 6.66 -7.51 1.69
C LEU A 164 5.60 -8.57 1.99
N GLU A 165 5.37 -9.51 1.07
CA GLU A 165 4.47 -10.65 1.25
C GLU A 165 4.85 -11.48 2.48
N SER A 166 6.12 -11.83 2.62
CA SER A 166 6.60 -12.55 3.80
C SER A 166 6.40 -11.74 5.08
N THR A 167 6.71 -10.44 5.06
CA THR A 167 6.52 -9.54 6.20
C THR A 167 5.05 -9.51 6.63
N SER A 168 4.10 -9.44 5.68
CA SER A 168 2.66 -9.44 6.01
C SER A 168 2.24 -10.71 6.73
N ARG A 169 2.75 -11.88 6.33
CA ARG A 169 2.47 -13.17 6.99
C ARG A 169 2.99 -13.22 8.42
N TYR A 170 4.20 -12.70 8.68
CA TYR A 170 4.73 -12.62 10.04
C TYR A 170 3.97 -11.62 10.91
N LEU A 171 3.58 -10.46 10.37
CA LEU A 171 2.70 -9.51 11.07
C LEU A 171 1.33 -10.14 11.38
N ALA A 172 0.73 -10.86 10.44
CA ALA A 172 -0.52 -11.56 10.66
C ALA A 172 -0.42 -12.57 11.81
N ARG A 173 0.67 -13.34 11.89
CA ARG A 173 0.93 -14.29 12.99
C ARG A 173 1.05 -13.57 14.33
N ASP A 174 1.86 -12.51 14.40
CA ASP A 174 2.23 -11.87 15.67
C ASP A 174 1.14 -10.92 16.19
N LEU A 175 0.36 -10.31 15.28
CA LEU A 175 -0.71 -9.39 15.62
C LEU A 175 -2.09 -10.05 15.73
N GLY A 176 -2.26 -11.25 15.17
CA GLY A 176 -3.50 -12.01 15.19
C GLY A 176 -4.09 -12.23 16.60
N PRO A 177 -3.30 -12.56 17.65
CA PRO A 177 -3.79 -12.68 19.03
C PRO A 177 -4.44 -11.40 19.59
N ARG A 178 -4.13 -10.23 18.98
CA ARG A 178 -4.74 -8.94 19.31
C ARG A 178 -5.91 -8.59 18.38
N ASN A 179 -6.41 -9.54 17.58
CA ASN A 179 -7.45 -9.33 16.57
C ASN A 179 -7.08 -8.26 15.51
N ILE A 180 -5.78 -8.11 15.21
CA ILE A 180 -5.30 -7.22 14.17
C ILE A 180 -4.96 -8.07 12.94
N ARG A 181 -5.63 -7.79 11.82
CA ARG A 181 -5.42 -8.46 10.55
C ARG A 181 -4.38 -7.72 9.72
N CYS A 182 -3.58 -8.47 8.97
CA CYS A 182 -2.62 -7.90 8.01
C CYS A 182 -2.74 -8.65 6.69
N ASN A 183 -3.17 -7.97 5.63
CA ASN A 183 -3.38 -8.54 4.31
C ASN A 183 -2.78 -7.64 3.22
N LEU A 184 -2.51 -8.20 2.06
CA LEU A 184 -2.03 -7.47 0.89
C LEU A 184 -3.06 -7.54 -0.24
N VAL A 185 -3.06 -6.50 -1.08
CA VAL A 185 -3.78 -6.46 -2.35
C VAL A 185 -2.74 -6.43 -3.47
N ALA A 186 -2.59 -7.56 -4.16
CA ALA A 186 -1.77 -7.67 -5.37
C ALA A 186 -2.59 -7.13 -6.55
N ALA A 187 -2.33 -5.88 -6.91
CA ALA A 187 -3.05 -5.19 -7.96
C ALA A 187 -2.45 -5.44 -9.35
N GLY A 188 -3.28 -5.58 -10.37
CA GLY A 188 -2.84 -5.45 -11.75
C GLY A 188 -2.26 -4.05 -12.02
N PRO A 189 -1.60 -3.84 -13.17
CA PRO A 189 -0.93 -2.58 -13.48
C PRO A 189 -1.92 -1.42 -13.57
N VAL A 190 -1.64 -0.32 -12.85
CA VAL A 190 -2.41 0.93 -12.92
C VAL A 190 -1.44 2.08 -13.20
N ARG A 191 -1.82 2.98 -14.10
CA ARG A 191 -1.02 4.15 -14.53
C ARG A 191 -0.88 5.19 -13.42
N THR A 192 -0.05 4.89 -12.43
CA THR A 192 0.30 5.79 -11.34
C THR A 192 1.62 6.53 -11.63
N LEU A 193 1.96 7.52 -10.80
CA LEU A 193 3.28 8.15 -10.85
C LEU A 193 4.41 7.12 -10.62
N ALA A 194 4.23 6.20 -9.68
CA ALA A 194 5.18 5.12 -9.40
C ALA A 194 5.32 4.15 -10.59
N ALA A 195 4.22 3.76 -11.22
CA ALA A 195 4.24 2.87 -12.37
C ALA A 195 5.03 3.45 -13.56
N ARG A 196 4.97 4.76 -13.77
CA ARG A 196 5.72 5.45 -14.85
C ARG A 196 7.24 5.42 -14.65
N SER A 197 7.73 5.15 -13.44
CA SER A 197 9.16 4.99 -13.17
C SER A 197 9.69 3.57 -13.46
N ILE A 198 8.79 2.63 -13.79
CA ILE A 198 9.17 1.26 -14.16
C ILE A 198 9.47 1.23 -15.66
N PRO A 199 10.71 0.94 -16.08
CA PRO A 199 11.03 0.82 -17.50
C PRO A 199 10.20 -0.28 -18.18
N GLY A 200 9.58 0.05 -19.32
CA GLY A 200 8.76 -0.92 -20.06
C GLY A 200 7.35 -1.14 -19.48
N PHE A 201 6.84 -0.22 -18.64
CA PHE A 201 5.50 -0.35 -18.06
C PHE A 201 4.40 -0.55 -19.13
N GLU A 202 4.54 0.02 -20.31
CA GLU A 202 3.60 -0.14 -21.42
C GLU A 202 3.41 -1.61 -21.85
N LEU A 203 4.44 -2.44 -21.70
CA LEU A 203 4.35 -3.87 -21.99
C LEU A 203 3.35 -4.59 -21.08
N PHE A 204 3.21 -4.13 -19.83
CA PHE A 204 2.24 -4.71 -18.91
C PHE A 204 0.81 -4.42 -19.34
N GLU A 205 0.53 -3.25 -19.93
CA GLU A 205 -0.80 -2.86 -20.34
C GLU A 205 -1.34 -3.80 -21.43
N ASP A 206 -0.56 -4.00 -22.50
CA ASP A 206 -0.94 -4.84 -23.64
C ASP A 206 -1.10 -6.31 -23.21
N VAL A 207 -0.19 -6.81 -22.38
CA VAL A 207 -0.23 -8.20 -21.91
C VAL A 207 -1.41 -8.45 -20.99
N TRP A 208 -1.76 -7.48 -20.10
CA TRP A 208 -2.87 -7.63 -19.16
C TRP A 208 -4.21 -7.64 -19.88
N ASP A 209 -4.44 -6.72 -20.82
CA ASP A 209 -5.70 -6.63 -21.57
C ASP A 209 -5.98 -7.92 -22.36
N GLY A 210 -4.95 -8.54 -22.93
CA GLY A 210 -5.06 -9.77 -23.70
C GLY A 210 -5.25 -11.06 -22.87
N ARG A 211 -4.88 -11.07 -21.59
CA ARG A 211 -4.83 -12.28 -20.76
C ARG A 211 -5.74 -12.28 -19.54
N ALA A 212 -6.12 -11.14 -19.01
CA ALA A 212 -7.03 -11.07 -17.88
C ALA A 212 -8.45 -11.49 -18.29
N PRO A 213 -9.04 -12.58 -17.74
CA PRO A 213 -10.35 -13.08 -18.16
C PRO A 213 -11.49 -12.07 -18.00
N LEU A 214 -11.39 -11.17 -17.03
CA LEU A 214 -12.36 -10.10 -16.80
C LEU A 214 -12.04 -8.82 -17.58
N GLY A 215 -10.96 -8.84 -18.39
CA GLY A 215 -10.34 -7.63 -18.89
C GLY A 215 -9.66 -6.84 -17.78
N TRP A 216 -8.90 -5.81 -18.15
CA TRP A 216 -8.22 -4.94 -17.18
C TRP A 216 -8.10 -3.52 -17.72
N SER A 217 -8.44 -2.55 -16.88
CA SER A 217 -8.23 -1.14 -17.21
C SER A 217 -7.11 -0.54 -16.35
N VAL A 218 -6.00 -0.25 -16.99
CA VAL A 218 -4.85 0.44 -16.33
C VAL A 218 -5.18 1.86 -15.86
N ARG A 219 -6.38 2.37 -16.17
CA ARG A 219 -6.85 3.71 -15.81
C ARG A 219 -7.90 3.71 -14.70
N ASP A 220 -8.34 2.54 -14.26
CA ASP A 220 -9.37 2.41 -13.24
C ASP A 220 -8.78 1.93 -11.91
N PRO A 221 -8.40 2.84 -10.99
CA PRO A 221 -7.91 2.48 -9.67
C PRO A 221 -9.04 2.06 -8.71
N GLU A 222 -10.32 2.29 -9.07
CA GLU A 222 -11.45 2.09 -8.15
C GLU A 222 -11.66 0.61 -7.83
N VAL A 223 -11.38 -0.30 -8.77
CA VAL A 223 -11.50 -1.75 -8.54
C VAL A 223 -10.53 -2.21 -7.43
N VAL A 224 -9.33 -1.65 -7.40
CA VAL A 224 -8.33 -1.91 -6.34
C VAL A 224 -8.75 -1.25 -5.03
N ALA A 225 -9.26 -0.02 -5.08
CA ALA A 225 -9.73 0.71 -3.91
C ALA A 225 -10.87 -0.04 -3.20
N LYS A 226 -11.80 -0.63 -3.94
CA LYS A 226 -12.89 -1.45 -3.38
C LYS A 226 -12.36 -2.65 -2.59
N ALA A 227 -11.36 -3.34 -3.11
CA ALA A 227 -10.74 -4.46 -2.40
C ALA A 227 -10.03 -4.00 -1.11
N CYS A 228 -9.28 -2.90 -1.16
CA CYS A 228 -8.64 -2.32 0.02
C CYS A 228 -9.65 -1.91 1.09
N VAL A 229 -10.72 -1.21 0.71
CA VAL A 229 -11.78 -0.78 1.63
C VAL A 229 -12.52 -1.99 2.23
N ALA A 230 -12.80 -3.01 1.43
CA ALA A 230 -13.41 -4.25 1.93
C ALA A 230 -12.51 -4.96 2.96
N LEU A 231 -11.18 -5.04 2.73
CA LEU A 231 -10.23 -5.62 3.69
C LEU A 231 -10.03 -4.74 4.94
N LEU A 232 -10.14 -3.41 4.83
CA LEU A 232 -10.12 -2.49 5.97
C LEU A 232 -11.39 -2.60 6.82
N SER A 233 -12.51 -3.00 6.23
CA SER A 233 -13.80 -3.17 6.91
C SER A 233 -13.87 -4.44 7.75
N ASP A 234 -14.99 -4.65 8.44
CA ASP A 234 -15.27 -5.85 9.23
C ASP A 234 -15.83 -7.01 8.39
N TRP A 235 -15.85 -6.89 7.05
CA TRP A 235 -16.41 -7.93 6.17
C TRP A 235 -15.51 -9.16 6.01
N PHE A 236 -14.22 -9.04 6.35
CA PHE A 236 -13.25 -10.14 6.31
C PHE A 236 -12.70 -10.46 7.70
N PRO A 237 -13.55 -10.81 8.69
CA PRO A 237 -13.11 -10.92 10.09
C PRO A 237 -12.14 -12.08 10.36
N ALA A 238 -12.12 -13.08 9.50
CA ALA A 238 -11.29 -14.29 9.63
C ALA A 238 -10.19 -14.39 8.55
N THR A 239 -9.86 -13.26 7.89
CA THR A 239 -8.85 -13.23 6.81
C THR A 239 -7.64 -12.41 7.25
N THR A 240 -6.49 -13.06 7.38
CA THR A 240 -5.20 -12.43 7.71
C THR A 240 -4.05 -13.22 7.11
N GLY A 241 -2.98 -12.54 6.71
CA GLY A 241 -1.84 -13.14 6.00
C GLY A 241 -2.14 -13.46 4.53
N GLU A 242 -3.26 -12.99 4.00
CA GLU A 242 -3.72 -13.24 2.64
C GLU A 242 -3.15 -12.22 1.65
N ILE A 243 -2.94 -12.67 0.42
CA ILE A 243 -2.59 -11.84 -0.73
C ILE A 243 -3.76 -11.92 -1.71
N LEU A 244 -4.61 -10.89 -1.68
CA LEU A 244 -5.79 -10.82 -2.53
C LEU A 244 -5.41 -10.25 -3.90
N HIS A 245 -5.51 -11.08 -4.95
CA HIS A 245 -5.27 -10.63 -6.31
C HIS A 245 -6.46 -9.82 -6.84
N VAL A 246 -6.16 -8.63 -7.33
CA VAL A 246 -7.10 -7.72 -7.99
C VAL A 246 -6.46 -7.30 -9.31
N ASP A 247 -6.52 -8.20 -10.29
CA ASP A 247 -5.76 -8.13 -11.54
C ASP A 247 -6.55 -8.63 -12.77
N GLY A 248 -7.88 -8.74 -12.63
CA GLY A 248 -8.76 -9.28 -13.64
C GLY A 248 -8.65 -10.80 -13.82
N GLY A 249 -7.97 -11.51 -12.91
CA GLY A 249 -7.73 -12.95 -12.97
C GLY A 249 -6.48 -13.32 -13.77
N TYR A 250 -5.62 -12.35 -14.10
CA TYR A 250 -4.38 -12.58 -14.85
C TYR A 250 -3.48 -13.64 -14.20
N HIS A 251 -3.27 -13.54 -12.88
CA HIS A 251 -2.40 -14.46 -12.12
C HIS A 251 -2.81 -15.94 -12.25
N ALA A 252 -4.09 -16.22 -12.50
CA ALA A 252 -4.63 -17.58 -12.59
C ALA A 252 -4.49 -18.19 -13.99
N MET A 253 -4.05 -17.40 -14.99
CA MET A 253 -3.97 -17.85 -16.38
C MET A 253 -2.58 -18.42 -16.70
N GLY A 254 -2.57 -19.64 -17.22
CA GLY A 254 -1.39 -20.23 -17.84
C GLY A 254 -0.96 -19.50 -19.12
N VAL A 255 0.18 -19.88 -19.70
CA VAL A 255 0.65 -19.42 -21.01
C VAL A 255 -0.07 -20.11 -22.15
#